data_d6fe2a5417158cb424cfc432b721f375
#
_entry.id   d6fe2a5417158cb424cfc432b721f375
#
_cell.length_a   1.000
_cell.length_b   1.000
_cell.length_c   1.000
_cell.angle_alpha   90.00
_cell.angle_beta   90.00
_cell.angle_gamma   90.00
#
_symmetry.space_group_name_H-M   'P 1'
#
loop_
_entity.id
_entity.type
_entity.pdbx_description
1 polymer ?
#
loop_
_entity_poly.entity_id
_entity_poly.type
_entity_poly.pdbx_seq_one_letter_code
_entity_poly.pdbx_strand_id
1 'polypeptide(L)'
;MTYFYNRVSTKDQNLARQLAEAKMYKHVDEVFCDKQTGKNFDRPEYERLKSIVKKGDEVIVKEMDRLGRNKEATKDEIKWFKDNGITLRILELPTTLIDFNGQEWIADMINNMLIEVLTTIAEQEVKKIDRRRAEGIAAMPIVNGKKVSTKTGRAYGRPQVDVNDEFKKFFEKQKRGEISVKECCEALKISRSTWYNKVSEVGVC
;
A
#
# COMPACT_ATOMS: atom_id res chain seq x y z
N MET A 1 18.38 22.92 -8.63
CA MET A 1 17.34 23.17 -7.60
C MET A 1 17.23 21.96 -6.69
N THR A 2 16.72 22.14 -5.46
CA THR A 2 16.55 21.07 -4.48
C THR A 2 15.07 20.92 -4.15
N TYR A 3 14.53 19.75 -4.43
CA TYR A 3 13.13 19.40 -4.22
C TYR A 3 12.98 18.43 -3.06
N PHE A 4 11.88 18.51 -2.33
CA PHE A 4 11.53 17.53 -1.33
C PHE A 4 10.22 16.82 -1.71
N TYR A 5 10.28 15.49 -1.85
CA TYR A 5 9.10 14.69 -2.09
C TYR A 5 8.74 13.84 -0.88
N ASN A 6 7.46 13.85 -0.54
CA ASN A 6 6.94 13.00 0.52
C ASN A 6 5.56 12.44 0.20
N ARG A 7 5.23 11.34 0.85
CA ARG A 7 3.92 10.70 0.79
C ARG A 7 3.39 10.47 2.20
N VAL A 8 2.24 11.06 2.53
CA VAL A 8 1.63 10.98 3.87
C VAL A 8 0.33 10.18 3.84
N SER A 9 0.08 9.37 4.87
CA SER A 9 -1.12 8.53 4.93
C SER A 9 -2.36 9.28 5.44
N THR A 10 -2.26 10.22 6.40
CA THR A 10 -3.45 10.90 6.96
C THR A 10 -3.22 12.11 7.87
N LYS A 11 -1.99 12.53 8.21
CA LYS A 11 -1.80 13.61 9.21
C LYS A 11 -0.76 14.64 8.78
N ASP A 12 -1.20 15.88 8.69
CA ASP A 12 -0.37 17.07 8.39
C ASP A 12 0.83 17.25 9.35
N GLN A 13 0.73 16.75 10.59
CA GLN A 13 1.81 16.78 11.58
C GLN A 13 3.08 16.02 11.17
N ASN A 14 2.95 14.95 10.37
CA ASN A 14 4.12 14.19 9.89
C ASN A 14 4.89 14.93 8.78
N LEU A 15 4.19 15.66 7.92
CA LEU A 15 4.83 16.40 6.82
C LEU A 15 5.72 17.52 7.34
N ALA A 16 5.22 18.33 8.30
CA ALA A 16 5.99 19.43 8.88
C ALA A 16 7.30 18.96 9.53
N ARG A 17 7.27 17.85 10.27
CA ARG A 17 8.46 17.25 10.88
C ARG A 17 9.47 16.76 9.83
N GLN A 18 9.00 16.05 8.82
CA GLN A 18 9.85 15.49 7.77
C GLN A 18 10.45 16.59 6.89
N LEU A 19 9.69 17.64 6.62
CA LEU A 19 10.21 18.82 5.93
C LEU A 19 11.27 19.55 6.78
N ALA A 20 11.07 19.63 8.10
CA ALA A 20 12.08 20.19 8.99
C ALA A 20 13.39 19.39 8.96
N GLU A 21 13.31 18.06 8.97
CA GLU A 21 14.47 17.17 8.82
C GLU A 21 15.20 17.43 7.48
N ALA A 22 14.46 17.51 6.36
CA ALA A 22 15.02 17.81 5.05
C ALA A 22 15.72 19.18 5.01
N LYS A 23 15.10 20.21 5.60
CA LYS A 23 15.65 21.56 5.70
C LYS A 23 16.88 21.65 6.59
N MET A 24 17.00 20.78 7.59
CA MET A 24 18.22 20.66 8.41
C MET A 24 19.40 20.11 7.59
N TYR A 25 19.11 19.24 6.63
CA TYR A 25 20.13 18.70 5.73
C TYR A 25 20.54 19.72 4.67
N LYS A 26 19.57 20.31 3.95
CA LYS A 26 19.82 21.25 2.87
C LYS A 26 18.65 22.21 2.65
N HIS A 27 18.91 23.36 2.00
CA HIS A 27 17.82 24.24 1.57
C HIS A 27 16.92 23.53 0.56
N VAL A 28 15.60 23.63 0.77
CA VAL A 28 14.57 23.05 -0.09
C VAL A 28 13.85 24.16 -0.83
N ASP A 29 13.91 24.14 -2.16
CA ASP A 29 13.29 25.15 -3.02
C ASP A 29 11.77 24.91 -3.17
N GLU A 30 11.35 23.66 -3.41
CA GLU A 30 9.95 23.30 -3.60
C GLU A 30 9.62 21.94 -2.96
N VAL A 31 8.37 21.79 -2.49
CA VAL A 31 7.88 20.61 -1.76
C VAL A 31 6.72 19.97 -2.52
N PHE A 32 6.81 18.67 -2.76
CA PHE A 32 5.79 17.84 -3.38
C PHE A 32 5.26 16.82 -2.36
N CYS A 33 3.95 16.73 -2.22
CA CYS A 33 3.36 15.84 -1.23
C CYS A 33 2.11 15.15 -1.77
N ASP A 34 2.16 13.84 -1.89
CA ASP A 34 0.99 13.01 -2.20
C ASP A 34 0.31 12.51 -0.94
N LYS A 35 -1.02 12.49 -0.96
CA LYS A 35 -1.84 11.89 0.11
C LYS A 35 -2.20 10.45 -0.27
N GLN A 36 -1.78 9.50 0.54
CA GLN A 36 -2.16 8.10 0.34
C GLN A 36 -3.58 7.87 0.88
N THR A 37 -4.56 7.72 -0.01
CA THR A 37 -5.92 7.32 0.35
C THR A 37 -6.14 5.86 -0.02
N GLY A 38 -6.14 4.96 0.97
CA GLY A 38 -6.58 3.58 0.83
C GLY A 38 -5.92 2.78 -0.30
N LYS A 39 -6.71 2.35 -1.29
CA LYS A 39 -6.28 1.46 -2.37
C LYS A 39 -5.66 2.16 -3.60
N ASN A 40 -5.84 3.47 -3.73
CA ASN A 40 -5.35 4.20 -4.90
C ASN A 40 -3.89 4.61 -4.72
N PHE A 41 -3.10 4.25 -5.72
CA PHE A 41 -1.70 4.63 -5.83
C PHE A 41 -1.54 5.77 -6.85
N ASP A 42 -2.44 6.71 -6.77
CA ASP A 42 -2.34 7.91 -7.56
C ASP A 42 -1.31 8.84 -6.92
N ARG A 43 -0.33 9.30 -7.70
CA ARG A 43 0.79 10.15 -7.24
C ARG A 43 0.94 11.38 -8.15
N PRO A 44 -0.08 12.24 -8.25
CA PRO A 44 -0.05 13.37 -9.15
C PRO A 44 1.11 14.34 -8.87
N GLU A 45 1.45 14.57 -7.60
CA GLU A 45 2.55 15.44 -7.23
C GLU A 45 3.91 14.81 -7.54
N TYR A 46 4.05 13.49 -7.45
CA TYR A 46 5.26 12.80 -7.89
C TYR A 46 5.45 12.87 -9.41
N GLU A 47 4.41 12.66 -10.17
CA GLU A 47 4.46 12.79 -11.64
C GLU A 47 4.73 14.24 -12.06
N ARG A 48 4.16 15.22 -11.35
CA ARG A 48 4.48 16.62 -11.53
C ARG A 48 5.96 16.91 -11.23
N LEU A 49 6.50 16.40 -10.12
CA LEU A 49 7.92 16.50 -9.79
C LEU A 49 8.78 15.96 -10.95
N LYS A 50 8.47 14.74 -11.43
CA LYS A 50 9.21 14.13 -12.55
C LYS A 50 9.16 14.94 -13.84
N SER A 51 8.11 15.71 -14.06
CA SER A 51 7.96 16.56 -15.25
C SER A 51 8.79 17.86 -15.21
N ILE A 52 9.18 18.31 -14.03
CA ILE A 52 9.88 19.60 -13.86
C ILE A 52 11.38 19.47 -13.53
N VAL A 53 11.77 18.36 -12.88
CA VAL A 53 13.18 18.14 -12.52
C VAL A 53 14.08 18.04 -13.74
N LYS A 54 15.29 18.58 -13.63
CA LYS A 54 16.27 18.63 -14.70
C LYS A 54 17.59 18.01 -14.26
N LYS A 55 18.42 17.67 -15.23
CA LYS A 55 19.79 17.22 -14.97
C LYS A 55 20.54 18.22 -14.07
N GLY A 56 21.15 17.72 -13.01
CA GLY A 56 21.85 18.51 -11.99
C GLY A 56 20.98 18.98 -10.83
N ASP A 57 19.67 18.74 -10.89
CA ASP A 57 18.78 18.97 -9.73
C ASP A 57 18.96 17.87 -8.69
N GLU A 58 18.47 18.15 -7.48
CA GLU A 58 18.52 17.25 -6.35
C GLU A 58 17.10 16.99 -5.81
N VAL A 59 16.77 15.73 -5.58
CA VAL A 59 15.51 15.32 -5.00
C VAL A 59 15.77 14.62 -3.68
N ILE A 60 15.18 15.15 -2.60
CA ILE A 60 15.27 14.60 -1.25
C ILE A 60 13.98 13.85 -0.95
N VAL A 61 14.11 12.61 -0.46
CA VAL A 61 13.01 11.83 0.12
C VAL A 61 13.38 11.39 1.52
N LYS A 62 12.41 11.22 2.41
CA LYS A 62 12.70 10.74 3.75
C LYS A 62 13.07 9.27 3.75
N GLU A 63 12.25 8.45 3.15
CA GLU A 63 12.30 6.98 3.23
C GLU A 63 12.22 6.39 1.82
N MET A 64 12.85 5.25 1.63
CA MET A 64 12.91 4.58 0.34
C MET A 64 11.54 4.09 -0.16
N ASP A 65 10.63 3.74 0.76
CA ASP A 65 9.27 3.30 0.47
C ASP A 65 8.37 4.40 -0.13
N ARG A 66 8.83 5.67 -0.11
CA ARG A 66 8.16 6.79 -0.79
C ARG A 66 8.28 6.70 -2.31
N LEU A 67 9.33 6.06 -2.82
CA LEU A 67 9.60 5.95 -4.25
C LEU A 67 8.77 4.85 -4.92
N GLY A 68 8.66 3.69 -4.31
CA GLY A 68 7.97 2.54 -4.91
C GLY A 68 7.15 1.73 -3.92
N ARG A 69 6.29 0.86 -4.44
CA ARG A 69 5.47 -0.08 -3.64
C ARG A 69 6.21 -1.36 -3.28
N ASN A 70 7.15 -1.74 -4.10
CA ASN A 70 7.93 -2.96 -4.00
C ASN A 70 9.35 -2.68 -4.45
N LYS A 71 10.21 -3.67 -4.29
CA LYS A 71 11.63 -3.62 -4.62
C LYS A 71 11.89 -3.20 -6.08
N GLU A 72 11.16 -3.80 -7.00
CA GLU A 72 11.35 -3.55 -8.44
C GLU A 72 10.98 -2.11 -8.78
N ALA A 73 9.78 -1.66 -8.40
CA ALA A 73 9.35 -0.29 -8.63
C ALA A 73 10.29 0.75 -7.97
N THR A 74 10.82 0.45 -6.78
CA THR A 74 11.80 1.35 -6.12
C THR A 74 13.11 1.39 -6.89
N LYS A 75 13.61 0.25 -7.38
CA LYS A 75 14.82 0.20 -8.21
C LYS A 75 14.65 0.95 -9.53
N ASP A 76 13.50 0.80 -10.17
CA ASP A 76 13.17 1.49 -11.42
C ASP A 76 13.16 3.01 -11.24
N GLU A 77 12.58 3.50 -10.14
CA GLU A 77 12.60 4.94 -9.82
C GLU A 77 14.00 5.44 -9.53
N ILE A 78 14.81 4.73 -8.75
CA ILE A 78 16.22 5.12 -8.48
C ILE A 78 17.02 5.16 -9.78
N LYS A 79 16.82 4.14 -10.64
CA LYS A 79 17.46 4.12 -11.97
C LYS A 79 17.02 5.30 -12.81
N TRP A 80 15.73 5.63 -12.81
CA TRP A 80 15.20 6.77 -13.55
C TRP A 80 15.87 8.09 -13.14
N PHE A 81 16.03 8.36 -11.84
CA PHE A 81 16.75 9.54 -11.35
C PHE A 81 18.19 9.57 -11.86
N LYS A 82 18.88 8.45 -11.75
CA LYS A 82 20.27 8.30 -12.22
C LYS A 82 20.40 8.55 -13.72
N ASP A 83 19.56 7.91 -14.54
CA ASP A 83 19.58 8.00 -16.00
C ASP A 83 19.28 9.43 -16.48
N ASN A 84 18.49 10.19 -15.72
CA ASN A 84 18.22 11.61 -15.99
C ASN A 84 19.24 12.58 -15.36
N GLY A 85 20.26 12.07 -14.68
CA GLY A 85 21.31 12.89 -14.07
C GLY A 85 20.80 13.75 -12.89
N ILE A 86 19.80 13.26 -12.17
CA ILE A 86 19.21 13.90 -10.99
C ILE A 86 19.78 13.21 -9.74
N THR A 87 20.28 13.99 -8.79
CA THR A 87 20.80 13.45 -7.54
C THR A 87 19.68 13.10 -6.58
N LEU A 88 19.53 11.81 -6.24
CA LEU A 88 18.55 11.36 -5.27
C LEU A 88 19.20 11.24 -3.88
N ARG A 89 18.61 11.91 -2.88
CA ARG A 89 19.00 11.85 -1.48
C ARG A 89 17.91 11.20 -0.64
N ILE A 90 18.28 10.22 0.15
CA ILE A 90 17.36 9.48 1.03
C ILE A 90 17.81 9.69 2.46
N LEU A 91 17.01 10.41 3.28
CA LEU A 91 17.43 10.80 4.64
C LEU A 91 17.71 9.60 5.55
N GLU A 92 17.03 8.48 5.34
CA GLU A 92 17.30 7.23 6.07
C GLU A 92 18.60 6.53 5.64
N LEU A 93 19.20 6.94 4.50
CA LEU A 93 20.43 6.37 3.97
C LEU A 93 21.55 7.42 3.99
N PRO A 94 22.29 7.55 5.10
CA PRO A 94 23.34 8.57 5.23
C PRO A 94 24.38 8.55 4.11
N THR A 95 24.63 7.40 3.49
CA THR A 95 25.55 7.26 2.36
C THR A 95 25.08 8.01 1.11
N THR A 96 23.76 8.24 0.95
CA THR A 96 23.24 9.05 -0.16
C THR A 96 23.42 10.55 0.08
N LEU A 97 23.73 10.96 1.31
CA LEU A 97 23.89 12.35 1.73
C LEU A 97 25.32 12.85 1.59
N ILE A 98 26.27 11.94 1.33
CA ILE A 98 27.71 12.28 1.20
C ILE A 98 27.99 12.65 -0.24
N ASP A 99 28.70 13.76 -0.42
CA ASP A 99 29.24 14.15 -1.73
C ASP A 99 30.67 13.58 -1.88
N PHE A 100 30.80 12.58 -2.74
CA PHE A 100 32.07 11.91 -3.02
C PHE A 100 32.83 12.66 -4.15
N ASN A 101 33.36 13.82 -3.88
CA ASN A 101 34.08 14.66 -4.83
C ASN A 101 35.02 13.88 -5.77
N GLY A 102 34.58 13.61 -6.99
CA GLY A 102 35.37 12.91 -8.02
C GLY A 102 35.40 11.38 -7.92
N GLN A 103 34.77 10.78 -6.91
CA GLN A 103 34.65 9.30 -6.73
C GLN A 103 33.18 8.84 -6.70
N GLU A 104 32.35 9.42 -7.52
CA GLU A 104 30.92 9.18 -7.59
C GLU A 104 30.56 7.70 -7.82
N TRP A 105 31.44 6.96 -8.55
CA TRP A 105 31.23 5.53 -8.77
C TRP A 105 31.29 4.71 -7.47
N ILE A 106 32.05 5.13 -6.46
CA ILE A 106 32.09 4.44 -5.14
C ILE A 106 30.77 4.68 -4.41
N ALA A 107 30.26 5.91 -4.42
CA ALA A 107 28.96 6.22 -3.85
C ALA A 107 27.86 5.39 -4.50
N ASP A 108 27.85 5.32 -5.82
CA ASP A 108 26.91 4.52 -6.60
C ASP A 108 26.98 3.04 -6.24
N MET A 109 28.16 2.48 -6.12
CA MET A 109 28.37 1.08 -5.75
C MET A 109 27.85 0.79 -4.34
N ILE A 110 28.21 1.63 -3.36
CA ILE A 110 27.76 1.48 -1.96
C ILE A 110 26.24 1.63 -1.87
N ASN A 111 25.67 2.65 -2.51
CA ASN A 111 24.23 2.88 -2.48
C ASN A 111 23.46 1.74 -3.13
N ASN A 112 23.90 1.23 -4.28
CA ASN A 112 23.29 0.08 -4.93
C ASN A 112 23.33 -1.17 -4.04
N MET A 113 24.46 -1.44 -3.40
CA MET A 113 24.61 -2.57 -2.47
C MET A 113 23.67 -2.43 -1.27
N LEU A 114 23.60 -1.24 -0.65
CA LEU A 114 22.72 -0.98 0.50
C LEU A 114 21.25 -1.11 0.12
N ILE A 115 20.83 -0.57 -1.02
CA ILE A 115 19.47 -0.71 -1.54
C ILE A 115 19.12 -2.18 -1.73
N GLU A 116 20.02 -2.98 -2.31
CA GLU A 116 19.81 -4.42 -2.52
C GLU A 116 19.64 -5.16 -1.18
N VAL A 117 20.50 -4.86 -0.21
CA VAL A 117 20.45 -5.48 1.13
C VAL A 117 19.16 -5.09 1.87
N LEU A 118 18.86 -3.79 1.94
CA LEU A 118 17.68 -3.30 2.68
C LEU A 118 16.37 -3.79 2.07
N THR A 119 16.26 -3.77 0.73
CA THR A 119 15.07 -4.29 0.07
C THR A 119 14.91 -5.81 0.27
N THR A 120 16.02 -6.55 0.31
CA THR A 120 16.00 -8.00 0.59
C THR A 120 15.57 -8.28 2.03
N ILE A 121 16.04 -7.51 3.01
CA ILE A 121 15.62 -7.64 4.40
C ILE A 121 14.12 -7.35 4.54
N ALA A 122 13.63 -6.26 3.93
CA ALA A 122 12.21 -5.92 3.96
C ALA A 122 11.32 -7.04 3.38
N GLU A 123 11.72 -7.63 2.24
CA GLU A 123 11.02 -8.80 1.67
C GLU A 123 11.01 -10.02 2.61
N GLN A 124 12.13 -10.29 3.28
CA GLN A 124 12.22 -11.39 4.24
C GLN A 124 11.29 -11.15 5.45
N GLU A 125 11.16 -9.92 5.92
CA GLU A 125 10.24 -9.57 7.00
C GLU A 125 8.79 -9.79 6.60
N VAL A 126 8.37 -9.35 5.41
CA VAL A 126 7.01 -9.60 4.90
C VAL A 126 6.74 -11.11 4.83
N LYS A 127 7.63 -11.89 4.22
CA LYS A 127 7.50 -13.35 4.15
C LYS A 127 7.40 -14.00 5.55
N LYS A 128 8.16 -13.50 6.51
CA LYS A 128 8.14 -13.98 7.91
C LYS A 128 6.79 -13.67 8.59
N ILE A 129 6.23 -12.48 8.34
CA ILE A 129 4.92 -12.08 8.86
C ILE A 129 3.83 -12.97 8.25
N ASP A 130 3.84 -13.18 6.92
CA ASP A 130 2.85 -14.01 6.23
C ASP A 130 2.94 -15.46 6.67
N ARG A 131 4.14 -16.00 6.85
CA ARG A 131 4.32 -17.35 7.40
C ARG A 131 3.73 -17.46 8.81
N ARG A 132 4.04 -16.54 9.72
CA ARG A 132 3.49 -16.52 11.08
C ARG A 132 1.97 -16.40 11.08
N ARG A 133 1.41 -15.61 10.14
CA ARG A 133 -0.03 -15.49 9.95
C ARG A 133 -0.64 -16.82 9.51
N ALA A 134 -0.03 -17.47 8.51
CA ALA A 134 -0.49 -18.77 8.02
C ALA A 134 -0.42 -19.87 9.11
N GLU A 135 0.68 -19.92 9.86
CA GLU A 135 0.85 -20.82 11.00
C GLU A 135 -0.22 -20.55 12.09
N GLY A 136 -0.47 -19.28 12.41
CA GLY A 136 -1.52 -18.89 13.37
C GLY A 136 -2.93 -19.31 12.91
N ILE A 137 -3.23 -19.18 11.62
CA ILE A 137 -4.50 -19.64 11.03
C ILE A 137 -4.57 -21.18 11.02
N ALA A 138 -3.46 -21.85 10.74
CA ALA A 138 -3.39 -23.31 10.74
C ALA A 138 -3.67 -23.89 12.14
N ALA A 139 -3.14 -23.25 13.18
CA ALA A 139 -3.30 -23.66 14.57
C ALA A 139 -4.66 -23.33 15.19
N MET A 140 -5.55 -22.62 14.48
CA MET A 140 -6.88 -22.31 15.01
C MET A 140 -7.72 -23.58 15.19
N PRO A 141 -8.45 -23.73 16.33
CA PRO A 141 -9.37 -24.85 16.53
C PRO A 141 -10.51 -24.81 15.52
N ILE A 142 -10.96 -25.99 15.13
CA ILE A 142 -12.12 -26.17 14.27
C ILE A 142 -13.34 -26.46 15.13
N VAL A 143 -14.32 -25.56 15.10
CA VAL A 143 -15.61 -25.70 15.78
C VAL A 143 -16.72 -25.65 14.74
N ASN A 144 -17.56 -26.67 14.70
CA ASN A 144 -18.64 -26.79 13.69
C ASN A 144 -18.12 -26.64 12.23
N GLY A 145 -16.98 -27.26 11.91
CA GLY A 145 -16.39 -27.23 10.59
C GLY A 145 -15.72 -25.90 10.18
N LYS A 146 -15.68 -24.90 11.06
CA LYS A 146 -15.06 -23.59 10.80
C LYS A 146 -13.91 -23.35 11.77
N LYS A 147 -12.81 -22.75 11.27
CA LYS A 147 -11.73 -22.26 12.12
C LYS A 147 -12.22 -21.12 12.99
N VAL A 148 -11.89 -21.14 14.27
CA VAL A 148 -12.35 -20.16 15.26
C VAL A 148 -11.16 -19.48 15.91
N SER A 149 -11.20 -18.14 15.98
CA SER A 149 -10.17 -17.35 16.65
C SER A 149 -10.18 -17.61 18.15
N THR A 150 -9.06 -18.04 18.69
CA THR A 150 -8.87 -18.25 20.14
C THR A 150 -9.01 -16.97 20.96
N LYS A 151 -8.75 -15.80 20.35
CA LYS A 151 -8.84 -14.50 21.02
C LYS A 151 -10.27 -13.96 21.10
N THR A 152 -11.08 -14.18 20.06
CA THR A 152 -12.40 -13.55 19.94
C THR A 152 -13.57 -14.54 19.99
N GLY A 153 -13.31 -15.85 19.91
CA GLY A 153 -14.32 -16.89 19.82
C GLY A 153 -15.14 -16.87 18.51
N ARG A 154 -14.79 -15.99 17.55
CA ARG A 154 -15.53 -15.85 16.31
C ARG A 154 -14.90 -16.71 15.20
N ALA A 155 -15.75 -17.18 14.28
CA ALA A 155 -15.28 -17.86 13.08
C ALA A 155 -14.31 -16.98 12.29
N TYR A 156 -13.21 -17.59 11.84
CA TYR A 156 -12.21 -16.90 11.03
C TYR A 156 -12.70 -16.71 9.60
N GLY A 157 -12.45 -15.53 9.07
CA GLY A 157 -12.84 -15.14 7.72
C GLY A 157 -13.97 -14.11 7.69
N ARG A 158 -14.38 -13.74 6.48
CA ARG A 158 -15.52 -12.83 6.30
C ARG A 158 -16.80 -13.56 6.74
N PRO A 159 -17.65 -12.94 7.58
CA PRO A 159 -18.94 -13.52 7.93
C PRO A 159 -19.71 -13.89 6.67
N GLN A 160 -20.19 -15.12 6.60
CA GLN A 160 -21.07 -15.52 5.52
C GLN A 160 -22.47 -14.99 5.81
N VAL A 161 -23.14 -14.55 4.76
CA VAL A 161 -24.57 -14.21 4.83
C VAL A 161 -25.34 -15.53 4.83
N ASP A 162 -26.08 -15.79 5.89
CA ASP A 162 -26.89 -17.00 5.98
C ASP A 162 -28.17 -16.83 5.15
N VAL A 163 -28.60 -17.93 4.51
CA VAL A 163 -29.88 -18.00 3.81
C VAL A 163 -30.95 -18.27 4.86
N ASN A 164 -31.33 -17.21 5.57
CA ASN A 164 -32.42 -17.28 6.57
C ASN A 164 -33.80 -17.12 5.93
N ASP A 165 -34.83 -17.23 6.72
CA ASP A 165 -36.21 -17.10 6.23
C ASP A 165 -36.51 -15.69 5.67
N GLU A 166 -35.81 -14.68 6.15
CA GLU A 166 -35.92 -13.34 5.63
C GLU A 166 -35.34 -13.26 4.19
N PHE A 167 -34.18 -13.85 3.95
CA PHE A 167 -33.59 -13.94 2.59
C PHE A 167 -34.55 -14.67 1.64
N LYS A 168 -35.14 -15.82 2.08
CA LYS A 168 -36.09 -16.59 1.28
C LYS A 168 -37.33 -15.76 0.90
N LYS A 169 -37.87 -14.99 1.85
CA LYS A 169 -39.02 -14.09 1.60
C LYS A 169 -38.69 -13.03 0.54
N PHE A 170 -37.54 -12.41 0.61
CA PHE A 170 -37.10 -11.45 -0.40
C PHE A 170 -36.87 -12.13 -1.75
N PHE A 171 -36.28 -13.31 -1.77
CA PHE A 171 -36.10 -14.09 -2.99
C PHE A 171 -37.42 -14.44 -3.68
N GLU A 172 -38.42 -14.92 -2.94
CA GLU A 172 -39.76 -15.21 -3.49
C GLU A 172 -40.44 -13.96 -4.06
N LYS A 173 -40.39 -12.81 -3.37
CA LYS A 173 -40.92 -11.55 -3.86
C LYS A 173 -40.22 -11.10 -5.16
N GLN A 174 -38.91 -11.25 -5.21
CA GLN A 174 -38.14 -10.92 -6.41
C GLN A 174 -38.49 -11.84 -7.58
N LYS A 175 -38.69 -13.16 -7.32
CA LYS A 175 -39.09 -14.14 -8.33
C LYS A 175 -40.47 -13.83 -8.90
N ARG A 176 -41.40 -13.26 -8.10
CA ARG A 176 -42.72 -12.79 -8.53
C ARG A 176 -42.70 -11.43 -9.22
N GLY A 177 -41.55 -10.79 -9.29
CA GLY A 177 -41.42 -9.46 -9.86
C GLY A 177 -41.94 -8.30 -8.99
N GLU A 178 -42.27 -8.57 -7.72
CA GLU A 178 -42.79 -7.57 -6.78
C GLU A 178 -41.74 -6.56 -6.34
N ILE A 179 -40.47 -6.97 -6.31
CA ILE A 179 -39.32 -6.13 -5.88
C ILE A 179 -38.11 -6.39 -6.78
N SER A 180 -37.27 -5.39 -6.93
CA SER A 180 -36.03 -5.50 -7.70
C SER A 180 -34.89 -6.10 -6.88
N VAL A 181 -33.87 -6.65 -7.56
CA VAL A 181 -32.64 -7.13 -6.91
C VAL A 181 -31.93 -6.01 -6.11
N LYS A 182 -32.06 -4.76 -6.56
CA LYS A 182 -31.49 -3.60 -5.87
C LYS A 182 -32.15 -3.42 -4.51
N GLU A 183 -33.46 -3.44 -4.46
CA GLU A 183 -34.25 -3.30 -3.23
C GLU A 183 -33.98 -4.47 -2.26
N CYS A 184 -33.89 -5.71 -2.77
CA CYS A 184 -33.48 -6.86 -1.95
C CYS A 184 -32.10 -6.66 -1.30
N CYS A 185 -31.12 -6.17 -2.07
CA CYS A 185 -29.79 -5.95 -1.57
C CYS A 185 -29.72 -4.82 -0.52
N GLU A 186 -30.50 -3.77 -0.71
CA GLU A 186 -30.60 -2.65 0.24
C GLU A 186 -31.27 -3.09 1.55
N ALA A 187 -32.38 -3.83 1.47
CA ALA A 187 -33.10 -4.33 2.63
C ALA A 187 -32.25 -5.31 3.47
N LEU A 188 -31.56 -6.23 2.82
CA LEU A 188 -30.70 -7.23 3.46
C LEU A 188 -29.29 -6.73 3.77
N LYS A 189 -28.95 -5.50 3.39
CA LYS A 189 -27.59 -4.87 3.53
C LYS A 189 -26.47 -5.74 2.94
N ILE A 190 -26.71 -6.34 1.79
CA ILE A 190 -25.76 -7.20 1.08
C ILE A 190 -25.42 -6.64 -0.30
N SER A 191 -24.27 -7.09 -0.86
CA SER A 191 -23.90 -6.72 -2.22
C SER A 191 -24.67 -7.55 -3.25
N ARG A 192 -24.82 -7.03 -4.49
CA ARG A 192 -25.41 -7.77 -5.61
C ARG A 192 -24.70 -9.10 -5.88
N SER A 193 -23.37 -9.12 -5.81
CA SER A 193 -22.60 -10.36 -5.97
C SER A 193 -22.93 -11.40 -4.90
N THR A 194 -23.10 -10.95 -3.64
CA THR A 194 -23.54 -11.82 -2.53
C THR A 194 -24.96 -12.35 -2.77
N TRP A 195 -25.87 -11.49 -3.25
CA TRP A 195 -27.23 -11.91 -3.59
C TRP A 195 -27.22 -13.04 -4.62
N TYR A 196 -26.59 -12.86 -5.78
CA TYR A 196 -26.56 -13.88 -6.83
C TYR A 196 -25.87 -15.18 -6.39
N ASN A 197 -24.78 -15.09 -5.63
CA ASN A 197 -24.15 -16.28 -5.06
C ASN A 197 -25.07 -17.05 -4.13
N LYS A 198 -25.88 -16.35 -3.33
CA LYS A 198 -26.84 -17.01 -2.42
C LYS A 198 -28.08 -17.53 -3.13
N VAL A 199 -28.55 -16.85 -4.16
CA VAL A 199 -29.63 -17.34 -5.03
C VAL A 199 -29.23 -18.62 -5.74
N SER A 200 -28.00 -18.76 -6.21
CA SER A 200 -27.50 -20.01 -6.81
C SER A 200 -27.45 -21.17 -5.80
N GLU A 201 -27.19 -20.90 -4.52
CA GLU A 201 -27.24 -21.90 -3.45
C GLU A 201 -28.69 -22.36 -3.16
N VAL A 202 -29.67 -21.47 -3.24
CA VAL A 202 -31.10 -21.76 -2.99
C VAL A 202 -31.79 -22.40 -4.20
N GLY A 203 -31.35 -22.05 -5.42
CA GLY A 203 -31.96 -22.53 -6.67
C GLY A 203 -31.53 -23.94 -7.09
N VAL A 204 -30.64 -24.59 -6.33
CA VAL A 204 -30.15 -25.97 -6.55
C VAL A 204 -30.91 -26.98 -5.69
N CYS A 205 -31.89 -26.55 -4.87
CA CYS A 205 -32.80 -27.42 -4.09
C CYS A 205 -34.18 -27.52 -4.73
#